data_9a4b643abbf5eba009aa8169fbd4617d
#
_entry.id   9a4b643abbf5eba009aa8169fbd4617d
#
_cell.length_a   1.000
_cell.length_b   1.000
_cell.length_c   1.000
_cell.angle_alpha   90.00
_cell.angle_beta   90.00
_cell.angle_gamma   90.00
#
_symmetry.space_group_name_H-M   'P 1'
#
loop_
_entity.id
_entity.type
_entity.pdbx_description
1 polymer ?
#
loop_
_entity_poly.entity_id
_entity_poly.type
_entity_poly.pdbx_seq_one_letter_code
_entity_poly.pdbx_strand_id
1 'polypeptide(L)'
;MKKILSLLFILMSISLLAQPTQKPPLHGKNWMAITGKPLAATAGAKIFERGGNAVDAACAMLAATCTMWDVLSWGGETQALIYNPKTKQVIAINAMGVAPTGATPAFFKSKGYNFPPELGPLAATTPGTPGGICYMLTHYGTMSLKEVLAPAMELAAGYPIEAQTANSIEKGKAKIKEWPYSKKVLLPHLGQKREAPEAGEIFVQQDLLNTLQKMVDAEQAALKKGKTRKEAIAAAYDRFYKGDIADEFVRGVQEQGGLITKEDLANWQPVEEATTHINYKGIEVYKLQQWTQGPAMLQALNILENFDLKSMGYNSSRYIHTVYQAMNLSFADRDFYYGDPRFAINQPMKGLLSKEYAKQRASEINFISNNPNAGPGDPYPFEGKQNPFLDLLKARGFQPNADTSKTKNSFLPAHDAIVYNDINNAPDAAYMDRLWRGTTTVEAADKEGWVVSITPSGGWLPAVIAGNTGVGMSQRMQSFVLDSSINPFNVVAPGKRPRVTLTPSIAMKEGKPYLAFGVQGGDTQDQNLLQFFLNVVEFGMTVQEATEAANINTNQLWLSLGGSRLEDRKPKPGNLLLNNNVPDWVRKDLRGMGYTLSFEERTNGPINAIFLDWKHGSIWGGSSHHGEDYGIGW
;
A
#
# COMPACT_ATOMS: atom_id res chain seq x y z
N MET A 1 -12.02 -50.68 -27.90
CA MET A 1 -10.86 -50.07 -27.27
C MET A 1 -10.63 -48.61 -27.66
N LYS A 2 -10.55 -48.22 -28.97
CA LYS A 2 -10.31 -46.82 -29.37
C LYS A 2 -11.36 -45.81 -28.84
N LYS A 3 -12.64 -46.15 -28.78
CA LYS A 3 -13.72 -45.29 -28.27
C LYS A 3 -13.67 -45.12 -26.73
N ILE A 4 -13.22 -46.14 -26.00
CA ILE A 4 -13.05 -46.07 -24.53
C ILE A 4 -11.83 -45.21 -24.20
N LEU A 5 -10.73 -45.29 -24.98
CA LEU A 5 -9.56 -44.44 -24.79
C LEU A 5 -9.86 -42.96 -25.06
N SER A 6 -10.70 -42.64 -26.06
CA SER A 6 -11.13 -41.26 -26.34
C SER A 6 -12.04 -40.71 -25.23
N LEU A 7 -12.89 -41.55 -24.63
CA LEU A 7 -13.72 -41.14 -23.51
C LEU A 7 -12.90 -40.89 -22.21
N LEU A 8 -11.86 -41.72 -21.98
CA LEU A 8 -10.91 -41.49 -20.89
C LEU A 8 -10.07 -40.20 -21.09
N PHE A 9 -9.69 -39.88 -22.33
CA PHE A 9 -8.98 -38.63 -22.63
C PHE A 9 -9.88 -37.41 -22.45
N ILE A 10 -11.17 -37.48 -22.78
CA ILE A 10 -12.15 -36.42 -22.55
C ILE A 10 -12.44 -36.25 -21.03
N LEU A 11 -12.53 -37.34 -20.29
CA LEU A 11 -12.68 -37.29 -18.82
C LEU A 11 -11.42 -36.78 -18.10
N MET A 12 -10.21 -37.05 -18.62
CA MET A 12 -8.96 -36.46 -18.10
C MET A 12 -8.84 -34.97 -18.43
N SER A 13 -9.41 -34.48 -19.52
CA SER A 13 -9.40 -33.06 -19.87
C SER A 13 -10.37 -32.22 -19.01
N ILE A 14 -11.34 -32.85 -18.35
CA ILE A 14 -12.29 -32.17 -17.46
C ILE A 14 -11.73 -32.05 -16.04
N SER A 15 -10.67 -32.78 -15.69
CA SER A 15 -10.04 -32.73 -14.36
C SER A 15 -8.95 -31.67 -14.23
N LEU A 16 -8.71 -30.84 -15.23
CA LEU A 16 -7.92 -29.60 -15.14
C LEU A 16 -8.78 -28.41 -14.70
N LEU A 17 -9.74 -28.67 -13.81
CA LEU A 17 -10.42 -27.60 -13.11
C LEU A 17 -9.41 -26.97 -12.13
N ALA A 18 -9.34 -25.66 -12.19
CA ALA A 18 -8.54 -24.81 -11.32
C ALA A 18 -8.46 -25.36 -9.89
N GLN A 19 -7.28 -25.27 -9.28
CA GLN A 19 -7.17 -25.58 -7.85
C GLN A 19 -8.22 -24.76 -7.12
N PRO A 20 -9.05 -25.37 -6.26
CA PRO A 20 -10.05 -24.63 -5.54
C PRO A 20 -9.35 -23.54 -4.69
N THR A 21 -9.87 -22.33 -4.76
CA THR A 21 -9.41 -21.22 -3.90
C THR A 21 -9.61 -21.60 -2.43
N GLN A 22 -8.74 -21.09 -1.53
CA GLN A 22 -8.85 -21.35 -0.10
C GLN A 22 -10.08 -20.67 0.49
N LYS A 23 -10.43 -19.48 -0.03
CA LYS A 23 -11.68 -18.79 0.29
C LYS A 23 -12.64 -18.86 -0.90
N PRO A 24 -13.95 -18.97 -0.66
CA PRO A 24 -14.93 -18.86 -1.73
C PRO A 24 -14.90 -17.43 -2.31
N PRO A 25 -15.09 -17.26 -3.63
CA PRO A 25 -15.31 -15.95 -4.20
C PRO A 25 -16.60 -15.34 -3.63
N LEU A 26 -16.58 -14.04 -3.36
CA LEU A 26 -17.76 -13.31 -2.89
C LEU A 26 -18.59 -12.87 -4.10
N HIS A 27 -19.90 -12.89 -3.94
CA HIS A 27 -20.85 -12.39 -4.93
C HIS A 27 -21.88 -11.49 -4.24
N GLY A 28 -22.15 -10.34 -4.81
CA GLY A 28 -23.17 -9.41 -4.38
C GLY A 28 -23.91 -8.81 -5.58
N LYS A 29 -25.10 -8.29 -5.32
CA LYS A 29 -25.89 -7.55 -6.31
C LYS A 29 -25.98 -6.08 -5.96
N ASN A 30 -26.06 -5.77 -4.67
CA ASN A 30 -26.34 -4.43 -4.18
C ASN A 30 -25.09 -3.70 -3.72
N TRP A 31 -24.18 -4.40 -3.05
CA TRP A 31 -22.96 -3.81 -2.54
C TRP A 31 -21.90 -4.88 -2.17
N MET A 32 -20.66 -4.41 -2.01
CA MET A 32 -19.52 -5.19 -1.55
C MET A 32 -18.68 -4.34 -0.60
N ALA A 33 -18.23 -4.93 0.52
CA ALA A 33 -17.35 -4.34 1.51
C ALA A 33 -16.22 -5.34 1.85
N ILE A 34 -14.96 -4.97 1.60
CA ILE A 34 -13.80 -5.84 1.84
C ILE A 34 -12.71 -5.04 2.55
N THR A 35 -12.10 -5.60 3.60
CA THR A 35 -10.97 -5.00 4.30
C THR A 35 -10.21 -6.03 5.14
N GLY A 36 -9.16 -5.61 5.85
CA GLY A 36 -8.23 -6.46 6.59
C GLY A 36 -8.77 -7.10 7.87
N LYS A 37 -9.98 -6.75 8.32
CA LYS A 37 -10.56 -7.28 9.58
C LYS A 37 -12.04 -7.61 9.42
N PRO A 38 -12.52 -8.78 9.93
CA PRO A 38 -13.92 -9.17 9.83
C PRO A 38 -14.89 -8.15 10.44
N LEU A 39 -14.60 -7.65 11.64
CA LEU A 39 -15.47 -6.66 12.30
C LEU A 39 -15.46 -5.31 11.56
N ALA A 40 -14.35 -4.95 10.91
CA ALA A 40 -14.30 -3.75 10.09
C ALA A 40 -15.07 -3.92 8.77
N ALA A 41 -15.03 -5.08 8.12
CA ALA A 41 -15.91 -5.38 6.99
C ALA A 41 -17.39 -5.32 7.39
N THR A 42 -17.72 -5.83 8.59
CA THR A 42 -19.06 -5.74 9.18
C THR A 42 -19.47 -4.27 9.42
N ALA A 43 -18.54 -3.38 9.79
CA ALA A 43 -18.84 -1.96 9.91
C ALA A 43 -19.31 -1.37 8.56
N GLY A 44 -18.66 -1.71 7.45
CA GLY A 44 -19.11 -1.34 6.11
C GLY A 44 -20.50 -1.86 5.76
N ALA A 45 -20.75 -3.15 6.03
CA ALA A 45 -22.06 -3.78 5.82
C ALA A 45 -23.18 -3.06 6.60
N LYS A 46 -22.95 -2.75 7.89
CA LYS A 46 -23.90 -1.99 8.73
C LYS A 46 -24.25 -0.62 8.11
N ILE A 47 -23.30 0.04 7.45
CA ILE A 47 -23.53 1.33 6.79
C ILE A 47 -24.37 1.15 5.52
N PHE A 48 -24.06 0.15 4.70
CA PHE A 48 -24.88 -0.16 3.52
C PHE A 48 -26.32 -0.52 3.88
N GLU A 49 -26.54 -1.32 4.91
CA GLU A 49 -27.88 -1.68 5.40
C GLU A 49 -28.68 -0.46 5.89
N ARG A 50 -28.01 0.58 6.37
CA ARG A 50 -28.64 1.85 6.78
C ARG A 50 -28.82 2.84 5.62
N GLY A 51 -28.49 2.47 4.38
CA GLY A 51 -28.68 3.29 3.18
C GLY A 51 -27.51 4.23 2.87
N GLY A 52 -26.34 4.06 3.49
CA GLY A 52 -25.12 4.76 3.10
C GLY A 52 -24.60 4.27 1.75
N ASN A 53 -23.86 5.13 1.03
CA ASN A 53 -23.19 4.76 -0.22
C ASN A 53 -21.82 4.11 0.04
N ALA A 54 -21.13 3.69 -1.03
CA ALA A 54 -19.80 3.05 -0.88
C ALA A 54 -18.76 3.94 -0.21
N VAL A 55 -18.86 5.27 -0.30
CA VAL A 55 -17.95 6.20 0.40
C VAL A 55 -18.20 6.20 1.90
N ASP A 56 -19.47 6.23 2.32
CA ASP A 56 -19.85 6.14 3.74
C ASP A 56 -19.37 4.81 4.34
N ALA A 57 -19.59 3.71 3.62
CA ALA A 57 -19.14 2.36 4.04
C ALA A 57 -17.61 2.26 4.13
N ALA A 58 -16.89 2.79 3.14
CA ALA A 58 -15.44 2.81 3.14
C ALA A 58 -14.87 3.64 4.31
N CYS A 59 -15.48 4.79 4.62
CA CYS A 59 -15.09 5.61 5.77
C CYS A 59 -15.33 4.88 7.11
N ALA A 60 -16.43 4.14 7.24
CA ALA A 60 -16.70 3.35 8.44
C ALA A 60 -15.73 2.16 8.60
N MET A 61 -15.41 1.47 7.50
CA MET A 61 -14.38 0.41 7.50
C MET A 61 -13.01 0.98 7.86
N LEU A 62 -12.63 2.12 7.30
CA LEU A 62 -11.38 2.81 7.63
C LEU A 62 -11.31 3.18 9.11
N ALA A 63 -12.36 3.78 9.67
CA ALA A 63 -12.45 4.12 11.07
C ALA A 63 -12.34 2.88 11.97
N ALA A 64 -13.00 1.79 11.60
CA ALA A 64 -12.97 0.52 12.34
C ALA A 64 -11.57 -0.12 12.31
N THR A 65 -10.91 -0.20 11.14
CA THR A 65 -9.56 -0.76 11.01
C THR A 65 -8.53 0.04 11.82
N CYS A 66 -8.63 1.39 11.82
CA CYS A 66 -7.78 2.23 12.65
C CYS A 66 -7.98 1.99 14.15
N THR A 67 -9.21 1.70 14.58
CA THR A 67 -9.56 1.42 15.97
C THR A 67 -9.08 0.03 16.40
N MET A 68 -9.11 -0.94 15.49
CA MET A 68 -8.67 -2.32 15.74
C MET A 68 -7.16 -2.51 15.57
N TRP A 69 -6.40 -1.47 15.26
CA TRP A 69 -4.95 -1.56 14.99
C TRP A 69 -4.60 -2.59 13.90
N ASP A 70 -5.34 -2.55 12.81
CA ASP A 70 -5.03 -3.38 11.63
C ASP A 70 -3.76 -2.88 10.94
N VAL A 71 -2.68 -2.87 11.70
CA VAL A 71 -1.33 -2.36 11.38
C VAL A 71 -1.34 -0.88 10.96
N LEU A 72 -2.33 -0.15 11.40
CA LEU A 72 -2.50 1.30 11.21
C LEU A 72 -3.20 1.89 12.43
N SER A 73 -3.31 3.22 12.46
CA SER A 73 -3.90 3.94 13.59
C SER A 73 -4.59 5.23 13.15
N TRP A 74 -5.35 5.83 14.05
CA TRP A 74 -6.09 7.07 13.79
C TRP A 74 -5.20 8.26 13.42
N GLY A 75 -3.97 8.32 13.90
CA GLY A 75 -2.99 9.34 13.50
C GLY A 75 -2.25 9.02 12.21
N GLY A 76 -2.68 7.98 11.51
CA GLY A 76 -2.12 7.56 10.23
C GLY A 76 -2.52 8.43 9.05
N GLU A 77 -2.44 7.85 7.87
CA GLU A 77 -2.69 8.50 6.61
C GLU A 77 -3.72 7.74 5.77
N THR A 78 -4.43 8.48 4.92
CA THR A 78 -5.45 7.95 4.00
C THR A 78 -5.16 8.37 2.58
N GLN A 79 -5.06 7.39 1.70
CA GLN A 79 -4.92 7.53 0.26
C GLN A 79 -6.08 6.80 -0.39
N ALA A 80 -6.91 7.53 -1.14
CA ALA A 80 -8.11 6.96 -1.74
C ALA A 80 -8.25 7.30 -3.22
N LEU A 81 -8.78 6.35 -3.97
CA LEU A 81 -9.38 6.55 -5.27
C LEU A 81 -10.89 6.31 -5.15
N ILE A 82 -11.67 7.23 -5.70
CA ILE A 82 -13.14 7.16 -5.68
C ILE A 82 -13.65 7.33 -7.10
N TYR A 83 -14.32 6.32 -7.65
CA TYR A 83 -15.10 6.54 -8.86
C TYR A 83 -16.45 7.12 -8.50
N ASN A 84 -16.75 8.28 -9.07
CA ASN A 84 -18.02 8.98 -8.90
C ASN A 84 -18.95 8.73 -10.10
N PRO A 85 -20.01 7.95 -9.95
CA PRO A 85 -20.92 7.62 -11.06
C PRO A 85 -21.67 8.82 -11.64
N LYS A 86 -21.80 9.91 -10.87
CA LYS A 86 -22.49 11.13 -11.33
C LYS A 86 -21.64 11.93 -12.32
N THR A 87 -20.33 11.99 -12.08
CA THR A 87 -19.38 12.71 -12.96
C THR A 87 -18.65 11.78 -13.92
N LYS A 88 -18.71 10.47 -13.68
CA LYS A 88 -17.97 9.43 -14.39
C LYS A 88 -16.44 9.60 -14.32
N GLN A 89 -15.96 10.15 -13.21
CA GLN A 89 -14.55 10.43 -13.00
C GLN A 89 -14.00 9.62 -11.83
N VAL A 90 -12.72 9.25 -11.92
CA VAL A 90 -11.94 8.75 -10.80
C VAL A 90 -11.28 9.93 -10.11
N ILE A 91 -11.52 10.06 -8.82
CA ILE A 91 -11.07 11.15 -7.96
C ILE A 91 -9.96 10.61 -7.06
N ALA A 92 -8.89 11.36 -6.90
CA ALA A 92 -7.77 11.02 -6.03
C ALA A 92 -7.78 11.88 -4.76
N ILE A 93 -7.80 11.24 -3.59
CA ILE A 93 -7.75 11.90 -2.29
C ILE A 93 -6.37 11.65 -1.67
N ASN A 94 -5.68 12.74 -1.39
CA ASN A 94 -4.41 12.75 -0.68
C ASN A 94 -4.62 13.31 0.73
N ALA A 95 -4.76 12.41 1.70
CA ALA A 95 -4.76 12.73 3.12
C ALA A 95 -3.49 12.18 3.79
N MET A 96 -2.34 12.34 3.13
CA MET A 96 -1.03 12.08 3.69
C MET A 96 -0.63 13.20 4.64
N GLY A 97 -0.10 12.84 5.81
CA GLY A 97 0.52 13.80 6.73
C GLY A 97 1.77 14.45 6.14
N VAL A 98 2.15 15.58 6.70
CA VAL A 98 3.36 16.32 6.31
C VAL A 98 4.42 16.25 7.38
N ALA A 99 5.68 16.46 7.00
CA ALA A 99 6.79 16.62 7.93
C ALA A 99 6.55 17.87 8.79
N PRO A 100 6.69 17.77 10.12
CA PRO A 100 6.57 18.93 11.02
C PRO A 100 7.59 20.03 10.69
N THR A 101 7.29 21.26 11.09
CA THR A 101 8.15 22.44 10.84
C THR A 101 9.60 22.27 11.34
N GLY A 102 9.82 21.53 12.45
CA GLY A 102 11.16 21.23 12.97
C GLY A 102 11.92 20.12 12.22
N ALA A 103 11.30 19.42 11.28
CA ALA A 103 11.88 18.23 10.63
C ALA A 103 12.74 18.62 9.42
N THR A 104 14.05 18.78 9.64
CA THR A 104 15.03 19.10 8.60
C THR A 104 16.13 18.04 8.50
N PRO A 105 16.85 17.93 7.36
CA PRO A 105 18.01 17.03 7.25
C PRO A 105 19.08 17.31 8.31
N ALA A 106 19.33 18.59 8.60
CA ALA A 106 20.32 19.02 9.61
C ALA A 106 19.90 18.53 11.02
N PHE A 107 18.63 18.63 11.37
CA PHE A 107 18.11 18.14 12.64
C PHE A 107 18.35 16.63 12.81
N PHE A 108 17.97 15.80 11.82
CA PHE A 108 18.16 14.36 11.93
C PHE A 108 19.64 13.95 11.92
N LYS A 109 20.46 14.57 11.06
CA LYS A 109 21.90 14.33 11.00
C LYS A 109 22.60 14.70 12.32
N SER A 110 22.19 15.79 12.97
CA SER A 110 22.75 16.19 14.30
C SER A 110 22.47 15.16 15.40
N LYS A 111 21.44 14.31 15.21
CA LYS A 111 21.10 13.20 16.12
C LYS A 111 21.72 11.86 15.69
N GLY A 112 22.57 11.85 14.65
CA GLY A 112 23.25 10.64 14.17
C GLY A 112 22.44 9.74 13.25
N TYR A 113 21.34 10.22 12.68
CA TYR A 113 20.51 9.45 11.77
C TYR A 113 20.98 9.55 10.31
N ASN A 114 20.97 8.44 9.58
CA ASN A 114 21.09 8.40 8.10
C ASN A 114 19.71 8.54 7.40
N PHE A 115 18.66 8.11 8.08
CA PHE A 115 17.24 8.29 7.70
C PHE A 115 16.47 8.68 8.95
N PRO A 116 15.32 9.36 8.85
CA PRO A 116 14.45 9.56 10.00
C PRO A 116 14.14 8.21 10.68
N PRO A 117 13.96 8.17 12.01
CA PRO A 117 13.78 6.91 12.73
C PRO A 117 12.51 6.17 12.30
N GLU A 118 12.53 4.86 12.46
CA GLU A 118 11.39 3.98 12.17
C GLU A 118 10.29 4.10 13.23
N LEU A 119 10.67 4.29 14.48
CA LEU A 119 9.78 4.24 15.63
C LEU A 119 9.94 5.50 16.49
N GLY A 120 8.95 5.74 17.32
CA GLY A 120 8.95 6.82 18.29
C GLY A 120 8.43 8.15 17.73
N PRO A 121 8.38 9.19 18.58
CA PRO A 121 7.72 10.45 18.24
C PRO A 121 8.39 11.24 17.10
N LEU A 122 9.69 11.03 16.85
CA LEU A 122 10.40 11.64 15.71
C LEU A 122 10.08 10.97 14.35
N ALA A 123 9.43 9.81 14.37
CA ALA A 123 8.95 9.14 13.18
C ALA A 123 7.61 9.69 12.66
N ALA A 124 6.94 10.56 13.44
CA ALA A 124 5.59 11.01 13.18
C ALA A 124 5.53 12.13 12.12
N THR A 125 4.59 11.98 11.17
CA THR A 125 4.03 13.08 10.37
C THR A 125 2.74 13.58 11.02
N THR A 126 2.18 14.70 10.54
CA THR A 126 0.85 15.15 10.99
C THR A 126 -0.21 14.07 10.71
N PRO A 127 -1.23 13.89 11.57
CA PRO A 127 -2.28 12.90 11.35
C PRO A 127 -3.12 13.23 10.13
N GLY A 128 -3.36 12.25 9.27
CA GLY A 128 -4.10 12.42 8.02
C GLY A 128 -5.49 11.78 8.03
N THR A 129 -5.64 10.63 8.69
CA THR A 129 -6.87 9.82 8.60
C THR A 129 -8.14 10.55 9.10
N PRO A 130 -8.17 11.25 10.24
CA PRO A 130 -9.37 11.96 10.67
C PRO A 130 -9.86 12.98 9.64
N GLY A 131 -8.93 13.75 9.08
CA GLY A 131 -9.24 14.73 8.04
C GLY A 131 -9.64 14.09 6.72
N GLY A 132 -9.03 12.97 6.35
CA GLY A 132 -9.40 12.20 5.16
C GLY A 132 -10.85 11.69 5.24
N ILE A 133 -11.25 11.12 6.38
CA ILE A 133 -12.64 10.71 6.64
C ILE A 133 -13.59 11.90 6.52
N CYS A 134 -13.30 13.01 7.22
CA CYS A 134 -14.13 14.21 7.16
C CYS A 134 -14.26 14.74 5.73
N TYR A 135 -13.18 14.75 4.94
CA TYR A 135 -13.18 15.21 3.56
C TYR A 135 -14.05 14.32 2.67
N MET A 136 -13.82 13.00 2.68
CA MET A 136 -14.58 12.07 1.85
C MET A 136 -16.06 12.11 2.17
N LEU A 137 -16.45 12.14 3.44
CA LEU A 137 -17.84 12.28 3.85
C LEU A 137 -18.45 13.61 3.39
N THR A 138 -17.75 14.73 3.59
CA THR A 138 -18.24 16.05 3.21
C THR A 138 -18.57 16.15 1.72
N HIS A 139 -17.72 15.58 0.87
CA HIS A 139 -17.82 15.77 -0.58
C HIS A 139 -18.57 14.65 -1.30
N TYR A 140 -18.48 13.41 -0.81
CA TYR A 140 -18.93 12.22 -1.52
C TYR A 140 -19.85 11.30 -0.71
N GLY A 141 -19.82 11.40 0.62
CA GLY A 141 -20.72 10.66 1.50
C GLY A 141 -22.12 11.29 1.60
N THR A 142 -23.05 10.54 2.15
CA THR A 142 -24.46 10.91 2.36
C THR A 142 -24.85 10.95 3.83
N MET A 143 -24.15 10.19 4.69
CA MET A 143 -24.44 10.04 6.10
C MET A 143 -23.72 11.10 6.97
N SER A 144 -24.14 11.24 8.22
CA SER A 144 -23.46 12.06 9.23
C SER A 144 -22.17 11.39 9.73
N LEU A 145 -21.27 12.21 10.28
CA LEU A 145 -20.06 11.68 10.92
C LEU A 145 -20.41 10.75 12.10
N LYS A 146 -21.45 11.10 12.87
CA LYS A 146 -21.98 10.28 13.96
C LYS A 146 -22.35 8.87 13.50
N GLU A 147 -23.07 8.75 12.41
CA GLU A 147 -23.53 7.46 11.87
C GLU A 147 -22.33 6.61 11.38
N VAL A 148 -21.41 7.24 10.67
CA VAL A 148 -20.23 6.57 10.09
C VAL A 148 -19.22 6.16 11.16
N LEU A 149 -19.03 6.97 12.21
CA LEU A 149 -18.10 6.63 13.30
C LEU A 149 -18.71 5.67 14.33
N ALA A 150 -20.04 5.46 14.35
CA ALA A 150 -20.69 4.63 15.36
C ALA A 150 -20.08 3.23 15.51
N PRO A 151 -19.76 2.46 14.43
CA PRO A 151 -19.11 1.17 14.57
C PRO A 151 -17.71 1.26 15.20
N ALA A 152 -16.90 2.26 14.82
CA ALA A 152 -15.57 2.45 15.38
C ALA A 152 -15.63 2.84 16.88
N MET A 153 -16.61 3.65 17.27
CA MET A 153 -16.85 4.01 18.67
C MET A 153 -17.31 2.79 19.49
N GLU A 154 -18.16 1.93 18.92
CA GLU A 154 -18.54 0.65 19.52
C GLU A 154 -17.31 -0.23 19.78
N LEU A 155 -16.41 -0.34 18.81
CA LEU A 155 -15.15 -1.07 18.93
C LEU A 155 -14.19 -0.42 19.96
N ALA A 156 -14.10 0.91 20.00
CA ALA A 156 -13.28 1.60 21.01
C ALA A 156 -13.80 1.41 22.45
N ALA A 157 -15.13 1.27 22.62
CA ALA A 157 -15.75 0.96 23.89
C ALA A 157 -15.44 -0.48 24.35
N GLY A 158 -15.09 -1.37 23.43
CA GLY A 158 -14.62 -2.72 23.72
C GLY A 158 -14.94 -3.72 22.62
N TYR A 159 -13.93 -4.47 22.18
CA TYR A 159 -14.09 -5.56 21.21
C TYR A 159 -13.17 -6.74 21.57
N PRO A 160 -13.53 -7.96 21.18
CA PRO A 160 -12.63 -9.11 21.35
C PRO A 160 -11.41 -8.95 20.44
N ILE A 161 -10.24 -8.71 21.04
CA ILE A 161 -9.00 -8.48 20.27
C ILE A 161 -8.53 -9.77 19.60
N GLU A 162 -8.09 -9.68 18.35
CA GLU A 162 -7.63 -10.82 17.58
C GLU A 162 -6.21 -11.25 17.99
N ALA A 163 -5.93 -12.54 17.78
CA ALA A 163 -4.63 -13.14 18.09
C ALA A 163 -3.46 -12.42 17.41
N GLN A 164 -3.62 -11.97 16.17
CA GLN A 164 -2.58 -11.28 15.41
C GLN A 164 -2.16 -9.98 16.11
N THR A 165 -3.11 -9.12 16.44
CA THR A 165 -2.86 -7.84 17.12
C THR A 165 -2.35 -8.06 18.54
N ALA A 166 -3.00 -8.91 19.34
CA ALA A 166 -2.60 -9.23 20.69
C ALA A 166 -1.15 -9.76 20.78
N ASN A 167 -0.78 -10.66 19.88
CA ASN A 167 0.59 -11.20 19.83
C ASN A 167 1.62 -10.19 19.32
N SER A 168 1.23 -9.29 18.40
CA SER A 168 2.10 -8.20 17.94
C SER A 168 2.41 -7.21 19.05
N ILE A 169 1.42 -6.89 19.89
CA ILE A 169 1.59 -6.06 21.09
C ILE A 169 2.56 -6.75 22.07
N GLU A 170 2.37 -8.05 22.34
CA GLU A 170 3.24 -8.79 23.27
C GLU A 170 4.68 -8.85 22.77
N LYS A 171 4.90 -9.12 21.47
CA LYS A 171 6.24 -9.09 20.84
C LYS A 171 6.89 -7.70 20.98
N GLY A 172 6.11 -6.63 20.84
CA GLY A 172 6.55 -5.25 20.89
C GLY A 172 6.65 -4.64 22.29
N LYS A 173 6.25 -5.36 23.36
CA LYS A 173 6.06 -4.81 24.69
C LYS A 173 7.27 -4.09 25.28
N ALA A 174 8.48 -4.57 24.99
CA ALA A 174 9.71 -3.92 25.46
C ALA A 174 9.82 -2.47 24.95
N LYS A 175 9.50 -2.26 23.68
CA LYS A 175 9.51 -0.93 23.06
C LYS A 175 8.30 -0.09 23.48
N ILE A 176 7.12 -0.71 23.60
CA ILE A 176 5.89 -0.04 24.06
C ILE A 176 6.06 0.58 25.45
N LYS A 177 6.83 -0.07 26.34
CA LYS A 177 7.10 0.43 27.69
C LYS A 177 7.87 1.76 27.75
N GLU A 178 8.59 2.10 26.69
CA GLU A 178 9.32 3.37 26.60
C GLU A 178 8.37 4.57 26.44
N TRP A 179 7.12 4.34 26.01
CA TRP A 179 6.14 5.37 25.71
C TRP A 179 4.96 5.32 26.67
N PRO A 180 4.79 6.31 27.55
CA PRO A 180 3.84 6.24 28.66
C PRO A 180 2.40 6.03 28.23
N TYR A 181 1.95 6.68 27.15
CA TYR A 181 0.59 6.58 26.66
C TYR A 181 0.34 5.26 25.91
N SER A 182 1.30 4.81 25.11
CA SER A 182 1.21 3.49 24.45
C SER A 182 1.20 2.36 25.46
N LYS A 183 2.03 2.45 26.51
CA LYS A 183 2.05 1.49 27.61
C LYS A 183 0.70 1.43 28.33
N LYS A 184 0.10 2.58 28.64
CA LYS A 184 -1.22 2.68 29.30
C LYS A 184 -2.31 1.95 28.52
N VAL A 185 -2.33 2.09 27.19
CA VAL A 185 -3.40 1.54 26.33
C VAL A 185 -3.14 0.09 25.95
N LEU A 186 -1.89 -0.24 25.56
CA LEU A 186 -1.58 -1.51 24.89
C LEU A 186 -1.14 -2.61 25.86
N LEU A 187 -0.77 -2.29 27.10
CA LEU A 187 -0.30 -3.26 28.09
C LEU A 187 -1.21 -3.28 29.34
N PRO A 188 -2.47 -3.79 29.22
CA PRO A 188 -3.41 -3.81 30.34
C PRO A 188 -2.97 -4.73 31.50
N HIS A 189 -2.10 -5.70 31.23
CA HIS A 189 -1.58 -6.65 32.22
C HIS A 189 -0.12 -6.36 32.62
N LEU A 190 0.24 -5.08 32.69
CA LEU A 190 1.61 -4.64 32.99
C LEU A 190 2.17 -5.32 34.26
N GLY A 191 3.37 -5.89 34.15
CA GLY A 191 4.04 -6.62 35.24
C GLY A 191 3.69 -8.12 35.34
N GLN A 192 2.78 -8.63 34.53
CA GLN A 192 2.50 -10.06 34.41
C GLN A 192 3.43 -10.73 33.36
N LYS A 193 3.41 -12.06 33.27
CA LYS A 193 4.19 -12.82 32.28
C LYS A 193 3.82 -12.40 30.86
N ARG A 194 2.53 -12.30 30.55
CA ARG A 194 1.97 -11.66 29.36
C ARG A 194 1.42 -10.30 29.77
N GLU A 195 1.87 -9.23 29.11
CA GLU A 195 1.47 -7.86 29.44
C GLU A 195 0.47 -7.28 28.43
N ALA A 196 0.46 -7.81 27.21
CA ALA A 196 -0.55 -7.53 26.19
C ALA A 196 -1.87 -8.25 26.50
N PRO A 197 -2.99 -7.80 25.91
CA PRO A 197 -4.24 -8.55 25.98
C PRO A 197 -4.08 -9.99 25.50
N GLU A 198 -4.91 -10.90 26.01
CA GLU A 198 -5.05 -12.23 25.46
C GLU A 198 -5.97 -12.20 24.21
N ALA A 199 -5.77 -13.15 23.28
CA ALA A 199 -6.66 -13.26 22.13
C ALA A 199 -8.10 -13.57 22.59
N GLY A 200 -9.07 -12.79 22.11
CA GLY A 200 -10.48 -12.86 22.51
C GLY A 200 -10.84 -12.02 23.75
N GLU A 201 -9.87 -11.42 24.43
CA GLU A 201 -10.12 -10.49 25.53
C GLU A 201 -10.79 -9.21 25.02
N ILE A 202 -11.70 -8.65 25.83
CA ILE A 202 -12.35 -7.37 25.49
C ILE A 202 -11.33 -6.24 25.68
N PHE A 203 -10.86 -5.70 24.56
CA PHE A 203 -9.89 -4.62 24.52
C PHE A 203 -10.59 -3.27 24.44
N VAL A 204 -10.37 -2.41 25.44
CA VAL A 204 -11.02 -1.11 25.61
C VAL A 204 -10.01 0.02 25.34
N GLN A 205 -10.43 1.03 24.57
CA GLN A 205 -9.63 2.22 24.25
C GLN A 205 -10.38 3.49 24.65
N GLN A 206 -10.52 3.72 25.94
CA GLN A 206 -11.35 4.80 26.48
C GLN A 206 -10.91 6.20 26.01
N ASP A 207 -9.59 6.45 25.93
CA ASP A 207 -9.08 7.75 25.48
C ASP A 207 -9.44 8.01 24.01
N LEU A 208 -9.36 6.98 23.17
CA LEU A 208 -9.79 7.07 21.77
C LEU A 208 -11.32 7.28 21.65
N LEU A 209 -12.11 6.52 22.40
CA LEU A 209 -13.58 6.71 22.44
C LEU A 209 -13.94 8.15 22.79
N ASN A 210 -13.29 8.71 23.82
CA ASN A 210 -13.51 10.10 24.24
C ASN A 210 -13.15 11.11 23.10
N THR A 211 -12.08 10.85 22.36
CA THR A 211 -11.67 11.68 21.23
C THR A 211 -12.69 11.63 20.08
N LEU A 212 -13.14 10.43 19.72
CA LEU A 212 -14.17 10.26 18.69
C LEU A 212 -15.50 10.88 19.11
N GLN A 213 -15.90 10.73 20.39
CA GLN A 213 -17.09 11.36 20.95
C GLN A 213 -17.03 12.89 20.85
N LYS A 214 -15.87 13.51 21.16
CA LYS A 214 -15.67 14.95 21.00
C LYS A 214 -15.89 15.42 19.56
N MET A 215 -15.42 14.65 18.56
CA MET A 215 -15.67 14.97 17.14
C MET A 215 -17.17 14.92 16.82
N VAL A 216 -17.85 13.86 17.26
CA VAL A 216 -19.30 13.70 17.07
C VAL A 216 -20.07 14.81 17.80
N ASP A 217 -19.67 15.17 19.01
CA ASP A 217 -20.31 16.26 19.76
C ASP A 217 -20.20 17.61 19.05
N ALA A 218 -19.06 17.90 18.39
CA ALA A 218 -18.88 19.12 17.60
C ALA A 218 -19.82 19.14 16.39
N GLU A 219 -19.94 18.02 15.66
CA GLU A 219 -20.93 17.88 14.57
C GLU A 219 -22.34 18.10 15.07
N GLN A 220 -22.75 17.40 16.13
CA GLN A 220 -24.11 17.48 16.66
C GLN A 220 -24.45 18.89 17.20
N ALA A 221 -23.48 19.56 17.82
CA ALA A 221 -23.64 20.94 18.28
C ALA A 221 -23.83 21.92 17.11
N ALA A 222 -23.12 21.72 16.00
CA ALA A 222 -23.29 22.53 14.79
C ALA A 222 -24.67 22.29 14.14
N LEU A 223 -25.12 21.04 14.01
CA LEU A 223 -26.44 20.68 13.51
C LEU A 223 -27.57 21.31 14.35
N LYS A 224 -27.46 21.28 15.70
CA LYS A 224 -28.40 21.93 16.61
C LYS A 224 -28.48 23.46 16.42
N LYS A 225 -27.39 24.07 15.92
CA LYS A 225 -27.34 25.49 15.54
C LYS A 225 -27.86 25.78 14.12
N GLY A 226 -28.46 24.79 13.44
CA GLY A 226 -28.99 24.91 12.09
C GLY A 226 -27.94 24.88 10.96
N LYS A 227 -26.72 24.42 11.25
CA LYS A 227 -25.70 24.24 10.23
C LYS A 227 -26.03 23.08 9.31
N THR A 228 -25.60 23.15 8.06
CA THR A 228 -25.70 22.06 7.11
C THR A 228 -24.82 20.86 7.53
N ARG A 229 -25.09 19.67 6.99
CA ARG A 229 -24.26 18.48 7.22
C ARG A 229 -22.77 18.74 6.95
N LYS A 230 -22.46 19.43 5.84
CA LYS A 230 -21.06 19.75 5.46
C LYS A 230 -20.39 20.67 6.48
N GLU A 231 -21.07 21.72 6.91
CA GLU A 231 -20.57 22.63 7.94
C GLU A 231 -20.41 21.94 9.31
N ALA A 232 -21.29 20.99 9.61
CA ALA A 232 -21.22 20.23 10.85
C ALA A 232 -20.01 19.25 10.87
N ILE A 233 -19.75 18.57 9.77
CA ILE A 233 -18.53 17.74 9.63
C ILE A 233 -17.28 18.62 9.70
N ALA A 234 -17.30 19.81 9.09
CA ALA A 234 -16.19 20.78 9.21
C ALA A 234 -15.94 21.21 10.66
N ALA A 235 -16.98 21.35 11.47
CA ALA A 235 -16.82 21.66 12.91
C ALA A 235 -16.13 20.52 13.68
N ALA A 236 -16.39 19.25 13.32
CA ALA A 236 -15.68 18.12 13.87
C ALA A 236 -14.20 18.09 13.44
N TYR A 237 -13.92 18.37 12.15
CA TYR A 237 -12.57 18.55 11.64
C TYR A 237 -11.79 19.63 12.41
N ASP A 238 -12.38 20.81 12.57
CA ASP A 238 -11.76 21.94 13.29
C ASP A 238 -11.49 21.59 14.76
N ARG A 239 -12.38 20.84 15.42
CA ARG A 239 -12.16 20.39 16.79
C ARG A 239 -10.94 19.47 16.91
N PHE A 240 -10.72 18.61 15.90
CA PHE A 240 -9.55 17.72 15.89
C PHE A 240 -8.26 18.49 15.61
N TYR A 241 -8.21 19.35 14.59
CA TYR A 241 -6.97 19.97 14.11
C TYR A 241 -6.66 21.33 14.74
N LYS A 242 -7.65 22.01 15.35
CA LYS A 242 -7.52 23.37 15.88
C LYS A 242 -8.05 23.55 17.31
N GLY A 243 -8.85 22.58 17.78
CA GLY A 243 -9.51 22.63 19.08
C GLY A 243 -8.76 21.93 20.19
N ASP A 244 -9.52 21.55 21.23
CA ASP A 244 -9.01 20.88 22.44
C ASP A 244 -8.35 19.52 22.19
N ILE A 245 -8.74 18.82 21.11
CA ILE A 245 -8.08 17.58 20.69
C ILE A 245 -6.66 17.89 20.21
N ALA A 246 -6.48 18.95 19.39
CA ALA A 246 -5.15 19.38 18.94
C ALA A 246 -4.24 19.79 20.11
N ASP A 247 -4.81 20.48 21.11
CA ASP A 247 -4.07 20.89 22.30
C ASP A 247 -3.46 19.69 23.04
N GLU A 248 -4.27 18.68 23.31
CA GLU A 248 -3.84 17.47 23.99
C GLU A 248 -2.89 16.61 23.12
N PHE A 249 -3.19 16.49 21.81
CA PHE A 249 -2.33 15.79 20.88
C PHE A 249 -0.91 16.36 20.86
N VAL A 250 -0.78 17.67 20.68
CA VAL A 250 0.51 18.36 20.62
C VAL A 250 1.24 18.26 21.95
N ARG A 251 0.55 18.48 23.07
CA ARG A 251 1.12 18.31 24.39
C ARG A 251 1.74 16.92 24.55
N GLY A 252 0.96 15.87 24.24
CA GLY A 252 1.42 14.48 24.38
C GLY A 252 2.52 14.09 23.39
N VAL A 253 2.59 14.70 22.21
CA VAL A 253 3.68 14.50 21.25
C VAL A 253 4.97 15.14 21.74
N GLN A 254 4.89 16.41 22.16
CA GLN A 254 6.08 17.21 22.52
C GLN A 254 6.71 16.74 23.83
N GLU A 255 5.94 16.35 24.83
CA GLU A 255 6.51 15.79 26.07
C GLU A 255 7.24 14.45 25.85
N GLN A 256 6.92 13.71 24.78
CA GLN A 256 7.63 12.51 24.35
C GLN A 256 8.82 12.83 23.41
N GLY A 257 9.10 14.11 23.14
CA GLY A 257 10.20 14.55 22.28
C GLY A 257 9.89 14.62 20.79
N GLY A 258 8.61 14.63 20.39
CA GLY A 258 8.18 14.80 19.01
C GLY A 258 8.18 16.26 18.55
N LEU A 259 8.06 16.48 17.24
CA LEU A 259 8.23 17.79 16.61
C LEU A 259 6.91 18.47 16.21
N ILE A 260 5.78 17.76 16.22
CA ILE A 260 4.50 18.31 15.75
C ILE A 260 4.04 19.46 16.64
N THR A 261 3.65 20.58 16.03
CA THR A 261 3.14 21.78 16.69
C THR A 261 1.65 21.98 16.41
N LYS A 262 1.01 22.87 17.15
CA LYS A 262 -0.40 23.27 16.87
C LYS A 262 -0.54 23.91 15.50
N GLU A 263 0.47 24.65 15.07
CA GLU A 263 0.49 25.30 13.76
C GLU A 263 0.61 24.24 12.64
N ASP A 264 1.43 23.20 12.82
CA ASP A 264 1.51 22.08 11.87
C ASP A 264 0.15 21.40 11.69
N LEU A 265 -0.61 21.20 12.78
CA LEU A 265 -1.95 20.63 12.72
C LEU A 265 -2.95 21.58 12.06
N ALA A 266 -2.97 22.85 12.48
CA ALA A 266 -3.95 23.85 11.99
C ALA A 266 -3.79 24.15 10.49
N ASN A 267 -2.56 24.07 9.97
CA ASN A 267 -2.24 24.32 8.55
C ASN A 267 -2.41 23.09 7.65
N TRP A 268 -2.49 21.89 8.25
CA TRP A 268 -2.68 20.67 7.47
C TRP A 268 -4.12 20.50 6.98
N GLN A 269 -4.27 20.05 5.73
CA GLN A 269 -5.56 19.66 5.17
C GLN A 269 -5.41 18.58 4.09
N PRO A 270 -6.43 17.71 3.90
CA PRO A 270 -6.47 16.79 2.78
C PRO A 270 -6.60 17.54 1.46
N VAL A 271 -6.13 16.94 0.39
CA VAL A 271 -6.14 17.53 -0.96
C VAL A 271 -6.78 16.56 -1.94
N GLU A 272 -7.71 17.05 -2.74
CA GLU A 272 -8.12 16.36 -3.96
C GLU A 272 -7.12 16.69 -5.06
N GLU A 273 -6.63 15.69 -5.75
CA GLU A 273 -5.59 15.84 -6.77
C GLU A 273 -5.95 15.12 -8.07
N ALA A 274 -5.26 15.45 -9.15
CA ALA A 274 -5.40 14.72 -10.39
C ALA A 274 -4.88 13.29 -10.24
N THR A 275 -5.60 12.32 -10.82
CA THR A 275 -5.15 10.94 -10.91
C THR A 275 -4.00 10.79 -11.90
N THR A 276 -3.17 9.79 -11.70
CA THR A 276 -2.22 9.29 -12.69
C THR A 276 -2.78 8.01 -13.30
N HIS A 277 -2.80 7.91 -14.64
CA HIS A 277 -3.34 6.72 -15.30
C HIS A 277 -2.63 6.41 -16.62
N ILE A 278 -2.76 5.18 -17.07
CA ILE A 278 -2.35 4.71 -18.40
C ILE A 278 -3.44 3.82 -18.99
N ASN A 279 -3.39 3.63 -20.31
CA ASN A 279 -4.15 2.58 -20.97
C ASN A 279 -3.25 1.35 -21.17
N TYR A 280 -3.71 0.19 -20.68
CA TYR A 280 -3.10 -1.12 -20.90
C TYR A 280 -4.09 -2.01 -21.67
N LYS A 281 -3.84 -2.23 -22.95
CA LYS A 281 -4.68 -3.11 -23.83
C LYS A 281 -6.18 -2.79 -23.74
N GLY A 282 -6.55 -1.50 -23.73
CA GLY A 282 -7.95 -1.06 -23.66
C GLY A 282 -8.52 -0.93 -22.23
N ILE A 283 -7.74 -1.15 -21.21
CA ILE A 283 -8.10 -0.94 -19.80
C ILE A 283 -7.33 0.26 -19.25
N GLU A 284 -8.04 1.26 -18.74
CA GLU A 284 -7.44 2.41 -18.08
C GLU A 284 -7.18 2.09 -16.61
N VAL A 285 -5.93 2.16 -16.18
CA VAL A 285 -5.50 1.86 -14.80
C VAL A 285 -5.14 3.15 -14.10
N TYR A 286 -5.88 3.47 -13.04
CA TYR A 286 -5.75 4.70 -12.26
C TYR A 286 -4.98 4.47 -10.97
N LYS A 287 -4.07 5.37 -10.66
CA LYS A 287 -3.27 5.45 -9.44
C LYS A 287 -3.24 6.89 -8.92
N LEU A 288 -2.73 7.08 -7.72
CA LEU A 288 -2.36 8.39 -7.19
C LEU A 288 -1.05 8.89 -7.83
N GLN A 289 -0.70 10.16 -7.57
CA GLN A 289 0.53 10.76 -8.10
C GLN A 289 1.81 10.17 -7.49
N GLN A 290 2.95 10.59 -7.97
CA GLN A 290 4.29 10.07 -7.66
C GLN A 290 4.82 10.36 -6.25
N TRP A 291 4.05 10.99 -5.38
CA TRP A 291 4.29 10.94 -3.94
C TRP A 291 3.93 9.57 -3.34
N THR A 292 3.22 8.73 -4.11
CA THR A 292 3.04 7.29 -3.87
C THR A 292 3.94 6.48 -4.80
N GLN A 293 4.04 5.18 -4.59
CA GLN A 293 4.73 4.32 -5.55
C GLN A 293 3.84 3.83 -6.72
N GLY A 294 2.53 4.14 -6.70
CA GLY A 294 1.57 3.66 -7.70
C GLY A 294 1.98 3.81 -9.16
N PRO A 295 2.56 4.95 -9.59
CA PRO A 295 3.00 5.08 -10.97
C PRO A 295 4.08 4.09 -11.40
N ALA A 296 4.82 3.42 -10.48
CA ALA A 296 5.77 2.36 -10.84
C ALA A 296 5.07 1.14 -11.44
N MET A 297 3.88 0.77 -10.94
CA MET A 297 3.05 -0.27 -11.56
C MET A 297 2.62 0.15 -12.98
N LEU A 298 2.26 1.41 -13.18
CA LEU A 298 1.86 1.93 -14.48
C LEU A 298 3.04 1.89 -15.48
N GLN A 299 4.25 2.25 -15.05
CA GLN A 299 5.46 2.12 -15.85
C GLN A 299 5.73 0.65 -16.21
N ALA A 300 5.65 -0.26 -15.23
CA ALA A 300 5.84 -1.68 -15.47
C ALA A 300 4.84 -2.24 -16.49
N LEU A 301 3.56 -1.85 -16.39
CA LEU A 301 2.53 -2.22 -17.38
C LEU A 301 2.86 -1.69 -18.77
N ASN A 302 3.29 -0.43 -18.91
CA ASN A 302 3.70 0.13 -20.19
C ASN A 302 4.91 -0.62 -20.80
N ILE A 303 5.87 -1.04 -19.99
CA ILE A 303 7.01 -1.87 -20.42
C ILE A 303 6.51 -3.24 -20.88
N LEU A 304 5.67 -3.89 -20.07
CA LEU A 304 5.16 -5.24 -20.32
C LEU A 304 4.21 -5.34 -21.51
N GLU A 305 3.53 -4.25 -21.88
CA GLU A 305 2.67 -4.20 -23.06
C GLU A 305 3.43 -4.47 -24.38
N ASN A 306 4.76 -4.31 -24.41
CA ASN A 306 5.61 -4.64 -25.55
C ASN A 306 5.83 -6.15 -25.74
N PHE A 307 5.30 -6.99 -24.86
CA PHE A 307 5.51 -8.45 -24.88
C PHE A 307 4.19 -9.21 -24.90
N ASP A 308 4.18 -10.38 -25.55
CA ASP A 308 3.07 -11.32 -25.47
C ASP A 308 3.21 -12.21 -24.22
N LEU A 309 2.77 -11.68 -23.08
CA LEU A 309 2.88 -12.37 -21.78
C LEU A 309 2.10 -13.68 -21.74
N LYS A 310 0.95 -13.72 -22.43
CA LYS A 310 0.09 -14.92 -22.45
C LYS A 310 0.80 -16.10 -23.11
N SER A 311 1.52 -15.86 -24.23
CA SER A 311 2.27 -16.91 -24.93
C SER A 311 3.47 -17.43 -24.14
N MET A 312 3.98 -16.68 -23.17
CA MET A 312 5.07 -17.12 -22.30
C MET A 312 4.61 -18.21 -21.32
N GLY A 313 3.32 -18.29 -21.03
CA GLY A 313 2.74 -19.21 -20.04
C GLY A 313 2.83 -18.68 -18.61
N TYR A 314 1.74 -18.85 -17.85
CA TYR A 314 1.64 -18.41 -16.46
C TYR A 314 2.76 -19.02 -15.59
N ASN A 315 3.47 -18.19 -14.85
CA ASN A 315 4.58 -18.56 -13.94
C ASN A 315 5.70 -19.42 -14.59
N SER A 316 5.84 -19.39 -15.93
CA SER A 316 7.04 -19.93 -16.58
C SER A 316 8.27 -19.10 -16.23
N SER A 317 9.48 -19.67 -16.38
CA SER A 317 10.75 -18.96 -16.17
C SER A 317 10.84 -17.69 -17.03
N ARG A 318 10.36 -17.76 -18.28
CA ARG A 318 10.34 -16.63 -19.21
C ARG A 318 9.38 -15.51 -18.76
N TYR A 319 8.17 -15.87 -18.31
CA TYR A 319 7.22 -14.92 -17.76
C TYR A 319 7.75 -14.24 -16.50
N ILE A 320 8.20 -15.04 -15.53
CA ILE A 320 8.79 -14.56 -14.27
C ILE A 320 9.93 -13.60 -14.54
N HIS A 321 10.85 -13.97 -15.42
CA HIS A 321 11.99 -13.15 -15.80
C HIS A 321 11.53 -11.80 -16.39
N THR A 322 10.60 -11.81 -17.34
CA THR A 322 10.10 -10.60 -18.01
C THR A 322 9.44 -9.65 -17.01
N VAL A 323 8.56 -10.17 -16.14
CA VAL A 323 7.88 -9.38 -15.11
C VAL A 323 8.88 -8.82 -14.09
N TYR A 324 9.83 -9.63 -13.63
CA TYR A 324 10.89 -9.20 -12.72
C TYR A 324 11.72 -8.04 -13.30
N GLN A 325 12.16 -8.17 -14.57
CA GLN A 325 12.95 -7.12 -15.23
C GLN A 325 12.16 -5.81 -15.38
N ALA A 326 10.90 -5.88 -15.81
CA ALA A 326 10.03 -4.71 -15.92
C ALA A 326 9.82 -4.02 -14.57
N MET A 327 9.63 -4.79 -13.49
CA MET A 327 9.54 -4.25 -12.13
C MET A 327 10.84 -3.55 -11.73
N ASN A 328 12.01 -4.19 -11.92
CA ASN A 328 13.29 -3.60 -11.54
C ASN A 328 13.55 -2.27 -12.23
N LEU A 329 13.28 -2.18 -13.54
CA LEU A 329 13.44 -0.95 -14.30
C LEU A 329 12.53 0.17 -13.77
N SER A 330 11.27 -0.16 -13.50
CA SER A 330 10.28 0.80 -12.96
C SER A 330 10.60 1.24 -11.53
N PHE A 331 11.06 0.32 -10.69
CA PHE A 331 11.45 0.64 -9.31
C PHE A 331 12.76 1.43 -9.24
N ALA A 332 13.70 1.20 -10.15
CA ALA A 332 14.89 2.05 -10.28
C ALA A 332 14.52 3.51 -10.59
N ASP A 333 13.56 3.72 -11.50
CA ASP A 333 13.02 5.06 -11.79
C ASP A 333 12.27 5.65 -10.58
N ARG A 334 11.43 4.84 -9.88
CA ARG A 334 10.76 5.24 -8.65
C ARG A 334 11.75 5.74 -7.60
N ASP A 335 12.82 5.00 -7.37
CA ASP A 335 13.80 5.28 -6.34
C ASP A 335 14.55 6.60 -6.58
N PHE A 336 14.59 7.06 -7.83
CA PHE A 336 15.25 8.31 -8.19
C PHE A 336 14.28 9.48 -8.34
N TYR A 337 13.14 9.30 -9.04
CA TYR A 337 12.29 10.40 -9.51
C TYR A 337 11.07 10.71 -8.65
N TYR A 338 10.69 9.83 -7.72
CA TYR A 338 9.41 9.98 -7.00
C TYR A 338 9.56 10.77 -5.70
N GLY A 339 8.59 11.65 -5.44
CA GLY A 339 8.47 12.49 -4.25
C GLY A 339 7.27 13.42 -4.35
N ASP A 340 7.07 14.30 -3.36
CA ASP A 340 5.95 15.25 -3.33
C ASP A 340 6.04 16.26 -4.49
N PRO A 341 5.09 16.27 -5.44
CA PRO A 341 5.14 17.15 -6.62
C PRO A 341 5.10 18.64 -6.28
N ARG A 342 4.62 19.02 -5.10
CA ARG A 342 4.60 20.42 -4.65
C ARG A 342 5.97 20.94 -4.28
N PHE A 343 6.92 20.05 -3.95
CA PHE A 343 8.31 20.37 -3.59
C PHE A 343 9.29 20.00 -4.68
N ALA A 344 8.85 19.26 -5.68
CA ALA A 344 9.70 18.72 -6.73
C ALA A 344 9.30 19.31 -8.08
N ILE A 345 9.78 20.51 -8.35
CA ILE A 345 9.58 21.18 -9.63
C ILE A 345 10.29 20.36 -10.73
N ASN A 346 9.60 20.13 -11.85
CA ASN A 346 10.13 19.43 -13.03
C ASN A 346 10.36 17.91 -12.89
N GLN A 347 9.60 17.20 -12.05
CA GLN A 347 9.55 15.73 -12.13
C GLN A 347 9.09 15.31 -13.54
N PRO A 348 9.78 14.35 -14.19
CA PRO A 348 9.51 13.99 -15.59
C PRO A 348 8.41 12.93 -15.73
N MET A 349 7.24 13.17 -15.12
CA MET A 349 6.19 12.15 -15.05
C MET A 349 5.55 11.82 -16.39
N LYS A 350 5.45 12.78 -17.30
CA LYS A 350 4.96 12.53 -18.66
C LYS A 350 5.91 11.61 -19.43
N GLY A 351 7.21 11.86 -19.31
CA GLY A 351 8.24 11.02 -19.90
C GLY A 351 8.22 9.61 -19.31
N LEU A 352 8.24 9.49 -17.98
CA LEU A 352 8.21 8.20 -17.27
C LEU A 352 7.02 7.32 -17.68
N LEU A 353 5.86 7.91 -17.97
CA LEU A 353 4.63 7.20 -18.35
C LEU A 353 4.39 7.15 -19.84
N SER A 354 5.30 7.68 -20.68
CA SER A 354 5.17 7.61 -22.13
C SER A 354 5.40 6.19 -22.66
N LYS A 355 4.70 5.84 -23.74
CA LYS A 355 4.89 4.55 -24.40
C LYS A 355 6.26 4.45 -25.08
N GLU A 356 6.78 5.56 -25.55
CA GLU A 356 8.10 5.67 -26.17
C GLU A 356 9.22 5.35 -25.17
N TYR A 357 9.18 5.94 -23.98
CA TYR A 357 10.10 5.62 -22.90
C TYR A 357 9.97 4.16 -22.48
N ALA A 358 8.75 3.67 -22.31
CA ALA A 358 8.51 2.27 -21.98
C ALA A 358 9.07 1.31 -23.04
N LYS A 359 8.99 1.65 -24.33
CA LYS A 359 9.60 0.87 -25.42
C LYS A 359 11.12 0.86 -25.32
N GLN A 360 11.74 2.00 -24.99
CA GLN A 360 13.18 2.04 -24.73
C GLN A 360 13.53 1.13 -23.55
N ARG A 361 12.83 1.25 -22.41
CA ARG A 361 13.10 0.41 -21.23
C ARG A 361 12.86 -1.08 -21.52
N ALA A 362 11.84 -1.41 -22.32
CA ALA A 362 11.59 -2.78 -22.76
C ALA A 362 12.76 -3.38 -23.56
N SER A 363 13.46 -2.55 -24.38
CA SER A 363 14.63 -3.01 -25.13
C SER A 363 15.86 -3.32 -24.27
N GLU A 364 15.88 -2.89 -23.01
CA GLU A 364 16.93 -3.21 -22.05
C GLU A 364 16.77 -4.61 -21.42
N ILE A 365 15.62 -5.26 -21.60
CA ILE A 365 15.34 -6.60 -21.06
C ILE A 365 16.08 -7.65 -21.91
N ASN A 366 17.04 -8.31 -21.28
CA ASN A 366 17.79 -9.41 -21.88
C ASN A 366 17.13 -10.73 -21.47
N PHE A 367 16.58 -11.48 -22.44
CA PHE A 367 15.88 -12.76 -22.16
C PHE A 367 16.79 -13.94 -21.78
N ILE A 368 18.10 -13.75 -21.78
CA ILE A 368 19.09 -14.82 -21.47
C ILE A 368 19.56 -14.71 -20.01
N SER A 369 19.68 -13.48 -19.50
CA SER A 369 20.28 -13.27 -18.18
C SER A 369 19.64 -12.08 -17.45
N ASN A 370 19.62 -12.17 -16.12
CA ASN A 370 19.24 -11.06 -15.24
C ASN A 370 20.19 -9.87 -15.42
N ASN A 371 19.66 -8.65 -15.27
CA ASN A 371 20.44 -7.44 -15.16
C ASN A 371 20.51 -6.97 -13.68
N PRO A 372 21.53 -7.36 -12.92
CA PRO A 372 21.68 -6.95 -11.52
C PRO A 372 22.03 -5.46 -11.35
N ASN A 373 22.40 -4.77 -12.44
CA ASN A 373 22.80 -3.37 -12.45
C ASN A 373 21.72 -2.46 -13.08
N ALA A 374 20.47 -2.92 -13.16
CA ALA A 374 19.37 -2.10 -13.65
C ALA A 374 19.27 -0.80 -12.82
N GLY A 375 19.50 0.35 -13.46
CA GLY A 375 19.46 1.67 -12.85
C GLY A 375 18.29 2.51 -13.37
N PRO A 376 18.11 3.75 -12.84
CA PRO A 376 17.14 4.69 -13.38
C PRO A 376 17.52 5.11 -14.80
N GLY A 377 16.51 5.24 -15.66
CA GLY A 377 16.69 5.76 -17.02
C GLY A 377 16.62 7.29 -17.09
N ASP A 378 16.65 7.84 -18.30
CA ASP A 378 16.45 9.27 -18.53
C ASP A 378 15.12 9.54 -19.26
N PRO A 379 14.05 9.90 -18.55
CA PRO A 379 12.74 10.18 -19.15
C PRO A 379 12.57 11.61 -19.70
N TYR A 380 13.49 12.54 -19.39
CA TYR A 380 13.35 13.96 -19.78
C TYR A 380 13.30 14.19 -21.29
N PRO A 381 14.08 13.51 -22.13
CA PRO A 381 14.00 13.68 -23.59
C PRO A 381 12.60 13.39 -24.14
N PHE A 382 11.84 12.49 -23.50
CA PHE A 382 10.47 12.14 -23.89
C PHE A 382 9.42 13.20 -23.52
N GLU A 383 9.85 14.25 -22.82
CA GLU A 383 9.08 15.48 -22.57
C GLU A 383 9.65 16.68 -23.35
N GLY A 384 10.65 16.48 -24.20
CA GLY A 384 11.37 17.56 -24.90
C GLY A 384 12.24 18.42 -23.98
N LYS A 385 12.70 17.87 -22.86
CA LYS A 385 13.48 18.56 -21.82
C LYS A 385 14.88 17.97 -21.70
N GLN A 386 15.81 18.76 -21.15
CA GLN A 386 17.10 18.26 -20.68
C GLN A 386 17.01 17.82 -19.24
N ASN A 387 17.69 16.74 -18.90
CA ASN A 387 17.72 16.21 -17.55
C ASN A 387 18.68 17.03 -16.65
N PRO A 388 18.18 17.75 -15.63
CA PRO A 388 19.02 18.52 -14.73
C PRO A 388 19.83 17.65 -13.75
N PHE A 389 19.55 16.34 -13.70
CA PHE A 389 20.20 15.39 -12.80
C PHE A 389 21.12 14.41 -13.55
N LEU A 390 21.50 14.72 -14.80
CA LEU A 390 22.25 13.80 -15.66
C LEU A 390 23.59 13.35 -15.01
N ASP A 391 24.30 14.25 -14.34
CA ASP A 391 25.56 13.91 -13.68
C ASP A 391 25.36 13.00 -12.47
N LEU A 392 24.26 13.19 -11.72
CA LEU A 392 23.91 12.28 -10.64
C LEU A 392 23.49 10.89 -11.15
N LEU A 393 22.80 10.83 -12.28
CA LEU A 393 22.49 9.56 -12.93
C LEU A 393 23.75 8.84 -13.42
N LYS A 394 24.68 9.56 -14.05
CA LYS A 394 25.99 9.00 -14.48
C LYS A 394 26.78 8.46 -13.29
N ALA A 395 26.79 9.16 -12.17
CA ALA A 395 27.44 8.70 -10.94
C ALA A 395 26.82 7.42 -10.40
N ARG A 396 25.57 7.09 -10.79
CA ARG A 396 24.86 5.83 -10.48
C ARG A 396 24.98 4.78 -11.58
N GLY A 397 25.86 4.97 -12.55
CA GLY A 397 26.12 4.01 -13.63
C GLY A 397 25.26 4.19 -14.88
N PHE A 398 24.40 5.24 -14.95
CA PHE A 398 23.68 5.55 -16.18
C PHE A 398 24.66 5.95 -17.29
N GLN A 399 24.53 5.30 -18.44
CA GLN A 399 25.32 5.64 -19.64
C GLN A 399 24.36 6.17 -20.72
N PRO A 400 24.36 7.48 -21.02
CA PRO A 400 23.61 8.00 -22.14
C PRO A 400 24.13 7.36 -23.43
N ASN A 401 23.25 6.82 -24.25
CA ASN A 401 23.56 6.16 -25.52
C ASN A 401 24.35 4.83 -25.44
N ALA A 402 24.27 4.10 -24.34
CA ALA A 402 24.70 2.70 -24.35
C ALA A 402 23.85 1.96 -25.40
N ASP A 403 24.47 1.64 -26.54
CA ASP A 403 23.88 0.76 -27.54
C ASP A 403 23.76 -0.63 -26.91
N THR A 404 22.59 -0.90 -26.32
CA THR A 404 22.30 -2.15 -25.64
C THR A 404 22.38 -3.36 -26.58
N SER A 405 22.39 -3.14 -27.91
CA SER A 405 22.63 -4.18 -28.90
C SER A 405 24.07 -4.70 -28.90
N LYS A 406 25.00 -3.96 -28.27
CA LYS A 406 26.44 -4.27 -28.19
C LYS A 406 26.94 -4.71 -26.83
N THR A 407 26.10 -4.99 -25.87
CA THR A 407 26.51 -5.77 -24.71
C THR A 407 26.91 -7.15 -25.21
N LYS A 408 28.16 -7.24 -25.66
CA LYS A 408 28.81 -8.52 -25.93
C LYS A 408 28.62 -9.36 -24.68
N ASN A 409 27.93 -10.49 -24.85
CA ASN A 409 27.93 -11.61 -23.94
C ASN A 409 29.37 -11.95 -23.56
N SER A 410 29.95 -11.25 -22.60
CA SER A 410 31.06 -11.80 -21.87
C SER A 410 30.45 -12.86 -20.94
N PHE A 411 30.17 -14.01 -21.53
CA PHE A 411 30.11 -15.22 -20.74
C PHE A 411 31.41 -15.27 -19.98
N LEU A 412 31.38 -14.96 -18.68
CA LEU A 412 32.32 -15.58 -17.79
C LEU A 412 32.06 -17.09 -17.95
N PRO A 413 33.05 -17.88 -18.37
CA PRO A 413 32.86 -19.32 -18.48
C PRO A 413 32.35 -19.79 -17.13
N ALA A 414 31.26 -20.53 -17.14
CA ALA A 414 30.82 -21.31 -16.01
C ALA A 414 31.81 -22.44 -15.83
N HIS A 415 32.95 -22.14 -15.23
CA HIS A 415 33.91 -23.09 -14.70
C HIS A 415 34.27 -22.61 -13.30
N ASP A 416 33.58 -23.17 -12.39
CA ASP A 416 33.98 -23.91 -11.20
C ASP A 416 32.70 -24.12 -10.42
N ALA A 417 32.47 -25.33 -10.01
CA ALA A 417 31.31 -25.77 -9.30
C ALA A 417 30.90 -24.71 -8.26
N ILE A 418 29.88 -23.91 -8.59
CA ILE A 418 29.15 -23.20 -7.56
C ILE A 418 28.59 -24.32 -6.70
N VAL A 419 29.26 -24.55 -5.60
CA VAL A 419 28.71 -25.32 -4.50
C VAL A 419 27.34 -24.71 -4.25
N TYR A 420 26.31 -25.45 -4.61
CA TYR A 420 24.94 -25.13 -4.26
C TYR A 420 24.85 -25.26 -2.74
N ASN A 421 25.40 -24.31 -2.03
CA ASN A 421 24.89 -24.04 -0.72
C ASN A 421 23.44 -23.56 -1.01
N ASP A 422 22.51 -24.48 -0.89
CA ASP A 422 21.15 -24.14 -0.47
C ASP A 422 21.35 -23.42 0.87
N ILE A 423 21.67 -22.14 0.76
CA ILE A 423 21.54 -21.25 1.87
C ILE A 423 20.02 -21.16 2.02
N ASN A 424 19.48 -21.97 2.93
CA ASN A 424 18.24 -21.72 3.64
C ASN A 424 18.43 -20.42 4.44
N ASN A 425 18.81 -19.34 3.77
CA ASN A 425 18.57 -18.00 4.20
C ASN A 425 17.12 -17.74 3.84
N ALA A 426 16.21 -18.34 4.62
CA ALA A 426 14.93 -17.72 4.82
C ALA A 426 15.22 -16.24 5.03
N PRO A 427 14.58 -15.31 4.29
CA PRO A 427 14.71 -13.89 4.57
C PRO A 427 14.52 -13.76 6.07
N ASP A 428 15.44 -13.08 6.76
CA ASP A 428 15.39 -12.89 8.21
C ASP A 428 13.92 -12.74 8.60
N ALA A 429 13.37 -13.68 9.39
CA ALA A 429 11.96 -13.71 9.74
C ALA A 429 11.51 -12.36 10.32
N ALA A 430 12.44 -11.62 10.94
CA ALA A 430 12.24 -10.24 11.37
C ALA A 430 12.13 -9.25 10.19
N TYR A 431 12.78 -9.52 9.04
CA TYR A 431 12.65 -8.69 7.83
C TYR A 431 11.30 -8.92 7.15
N MET A 432 10.89 -10.18 6.99
CA MET A 432 9.56 -10.51 6.42
C MET A 432 8.45 -10.03 7.34
N ASP A 433 8.59 -10.21 8.64
CA ASP A 433 7.68 -9.66 9.64
C ASP A 433 7.56 -8.10 9.54
N ARG A 434 8.63 -7.40 9.13
CA ARG A 434 8.62 -5.96 8.83
C ARG A 434 7.97 -5.61 7.51
N LEU A 435 8.17 -6.39 6.45
CA LEU A 435 7.52 -6.17 5.15
C LEU A 435 5.99 -6.30 5.22
N TRP A 436 5.52 -7.21 6.07
CA TRP A 436 4.10 -7.48 6.26
C TRP A 436 3.45 -6.62 7.36
N ARG A 437 4.22 -5.77 8.04
CA ARG A 437 3.73 -4.87 9.10
C ARG A 437 3.38 -3.51 8.54
N GLY A 438 2.14 -3.22 8.43
CA GLY A 438 1.66 -1.88 8.13
C GLY A 438 0.92 -1.82 6.82
N THR A 439 -0.21 -1.16 6.89
CA THR A 439 -1.16 -1.02 5.80
C THR A 439 -2.23 -2.10 5.82
N THR A 440 -3.45 -1.68 5.57
CA THR A 440 -4.54 -2.52 5.12
C THR A 440 -5.09 -1.97 3.81
N THR A 441 -6.14 -2.58 3.30
CA THR A 441 -6.90 -2.04 2.18
C THR A 441 -8.38 -2.02 2.52
N VAL A 442 -9.08 -1.05 1.98
CA VAL A 442 -10.52 -0.89 2.11
C VAL A 442 -11.10 -0.75 0.73
N GLU A 443 -11.88 -1.74 0.32
CA GLU A 443 -12.54 -1.78 -0.98
C GLU A 443 -14.06 -1.77 -0.78
N ALA A 444 -14.75 -0.85 -1.44
CA ALA A 444 -16.21 -0.75 -1.36
C ALA A 444 -16.81 -0.44 -2.74
N ALA A 445 -17.94 -1.06 -3.05
CA ALA A 445 -18.72 -0.76 -4.24
C ALA A 445 -20.22 -0.91 -3.96
N ASP A 446 -21.05 -0.13 -4.64
CA ASP A 446 -22.50 -0.20 -4.53
C ASP A 446 -23.20 -0.26 -5.90
N LYS A 447 -24.49 -0.58 -5.88
CA LYS A 447 -25.33 -0.70 -7.09
C LYS A 447 -25.59 0.65 -7.78
N GLU A 448 -25.40 1.77 -7.09
CA GLU A 448 -25.46 3.10 -7.65
C GLU A 448 -24.23 3.43 -8.49
N GLY A 449 -23.19 2.57 -8.43
CA GLY A 449 -21.98 2.63 -9.21
C GLY A 449 -20.82 3.34 -8.54
N TRP A 450 -20.92 3.73 -7.28
CA TRP A 450 -19.78 4.21 -6.52
C TRP A 450 -18.79 3.07 -6.29
N VAL A 451 -17.51 3.37 -6.51
CA VAL A 451 -16.41 2.44 -6.24
C VAL A 451 -15.31 3.18 -5.49
N VAL A 452 -14.83 2.59 -4.41
CA VAL A 452 -13.82 3.17 -3.53
C VAL A 452 -12.71 2.15 -3.30
N SER A 453 -11.46 2.59 -3.46
CA SER A 453 -10.27 1.86 -3.05
C SER A 453 -9.43 2.76 -2.15
N ILE A 454 -9.15 2.33 -0.94
CA ILE A 454 -8.30 3.04 0.03
C ILE A 454 -7.18 2.11 0.46
N THR A 455 -5.95 2.63 0.48
CA THR A 455 -4.80 1.92 1.07
C THR A 455 -4.28 2.75 2.24
N PRO A 456 -4.93 2.69 3.40
CA PRO A 456 -4.54 3.48 4.58
C PRO A 456 -3.35 2.83 5.27
N SER A 457 -2.63 3.63 6.05
CA SER A 457 -1.57 3.12 6.92
C SER A 457 -1.39 4.08 8.10
N GLY A 458 -0.31 3.99 8.85
CA GLY A 458 -0.11 4.98 9.90
C GLY A 458 0.95 4.60 10.87
N GLY A 459 0.93 3.45 11.34
CA GLY A 459 1.89 3.07 12.33
C GLY A 459 2.04 1.57 12.41
N TRP A 460 3.26 1.21 12.61
CA TRP A 460 3.58 -0.13 13.05
C TRP A 460 3.17 -0.29 14.52
N LEU A 461 2.85 -1.49 14.95
CA LEU A 461 2.91 -1.77 16.38
C LEU A 461 4.37 -2.07 16.76
N PRO A 462 4.89 -1.44 17.80
CA PRO A 462 4.25 -0.51 18.75
C PRO A 462 4.09 0.89 18.16
N ALA A 463 2.90 1.46 18.25
CA ALA A 463 2.62 2.83 17.86
C ALA A 463 2.76 3.77 19.06
N VAL A 464 3.34 4.95 18.82
CA VAL A 464 3.39 6.01 19.84
C VAL A 464 2.06 6.73 19.87
N ILE A 465 1.39 6.75 21.02
CA ILE A 465 0.11 7.43 21.23
C ILE A 465 0.34 8.88 21.67
N ALA A 466 -0.41 9.80 21.09
CA ALA A 466 -0.31 11.24 21.37
C ALA A 466 -1.13 11.65 22.60
N GLY A 467 -0.53 11.69 23.76
CA GLY A 467 -1.20 12.09 25.01
C GLY A 467 -2.40 11.20 25.35
N ASN A 468 -3.38 11.78 26.02
CA ASN A 468 -4.64 11.11 26.36
C ASN A 468 -5.68 11.17 25.23
N THR A 469 -5.25 11.33 23.98
CA THR A 469 -6.16 11.28 22.83
C THR A 469 -6.49 9.85 22.39
N GLY A 470 -5.68 8.85 22.79
CA GLY A 470 -5.76 7.49 22.26
C GLY A 470 -5.33 7.37 20.79
N VAL A 471 -4.92 8.48 20.14
CA VAL A 471 -4.53 8.53 18.73
C VAL A 471 -3.08 8.08 18.58
N GLY A 472 -2.88 6.92 17.95
CA GLY A 472 -1.55 6.46 17.55
C GLY A 472 -1.03 7.32 16.39
N MET A 473 0.22 7.78 16.48
CA MET A 473 0.82 8.66 15.49
C MET A 473 1.32 7.89 14.27
N SER A 474 1.29 8.55 13.11
CA SER A 474 1.93 8.06 11.89
C SER A 474 3.45 7.93 12.05
N GLN A 475 4.04 6.92 11.42
CA GLN A 475 5.49 6.67 11.44
C GLN A 475 6.13 6.88 10.06
N ARG A 476 5.57 7.79 9.27
CA ARG A 476 5.95 7.98 7.85
C ARG A 476 7.16 8.84 7.61
N MET A 477 7.70 9.51 8.63
CA MET A 477 8.96 10.23 8.47
C MET A 477 10.09 9.33 7.97
N GLN A 478 10.10 8.05 8.36
CA GLN A 478 11.09 7.08 7.88
C GLN A 478 11.15 6.92 6.36
N SER A 479 10.08 7.29 5.64
CA SER A 479 10.04 7.20 4.17
C SER A 479 10.83 8.31 3.47
N PHE A 480 11.22 9.37 4.16
CA PHE A 480 12.10 10.39 3.62
C PHE A 480 13.56 9.96 3.55
N VAL A 481 14.33 10.62 2.70
CA VAL A 481 15.80 10.57 2.71
C VAL A 481 16.36 11.85 3.30
N LEU A 482 17.60 11.78 3.84
CA LEU A 482 18.34 12.94 4.33
C LEU A 482 19.42 13.40 3.34
N ASP A 483 19.67 12.61 2.30
CA ASP A 483 20.68 12.83 1.29
C ASP A 483 20.06 12.82 -0.11
N SER A 484 20.22 13.95 -0.83
CA SER A 484 19.73 14.11 -2.20
C SER A 484 20.40 13.16 -3.21
N SER A 485 21.58 12.64 -2.88
CA SER A 485 22.23 11.62 -3.71
C SER A 485 21.47 10.30 -3.75
N ILE A 486 20.65 10.01 -2.73
CA ILE A 486 19.78 8.82 -2.68
C ILE A 486 18.50 9.06 -3.50
N ASN A 487 17.82 10.17 -3.27
CA ASN A 487 16.64 10.60 -4.03
C ASN A 487 16.49 12.11 -3.92
N PRO A 488 16.77 12.89 -4.99
CA PRO A 488 16.71 14.35 -4.92
C PRO A 488 15.29 14.90 -4.71
N PHE A 489 14.26 14.12 -5.04
CA PHE A 489 12.86 14.53 -4.93
C PHE A 489 12.22 14.20 -3.59
N ASN A 490 12.84 13.34 -2.75
CA ASN A 490 12.28 12.88 -1.50
C ASN A 490 13.09 13.28 -0.25
N VAL A 491 13.95 14.29 -0.35
CA VAL A 491 14.63 14.84 0.83
C VAL A 491 13.62 15.47 1.76
N VAL A 492 13.74 15.22 3.08
CA VAL A 492 12.83 15.77 4.08
C VAL A 492 12.87 17.30 4.09
N ALA A 493 11.70 17.92 4.16
CA ALA A 493 11.55 19.37 4.34
C ALA A 493 10.24 19.64 5.11
N PRO A 494 10.19 20.72 5.92
CA PRO A 494 8.98 21.15 6.60
C PRO A 494 7.78 21.29 5.66
N GLY A 495 6.63 20.77 6.06
CA GLY A 495 5.40 20.82 5.25
C GLY A 495 5.34 19.88 4.04
N LYS A 496 6.39 19.11 3.78
CA LYS A 496 6.48 18.15 2.69
C LYS A 496 5.82 16.81 3.04
N ARG A 497 5.13 16.20 2.09
CA ARG A 497 4.65 14.82 2.19
C ARG A 497 5.79 13.85 1.83
N PRO A 498 6.00 12.77 2.61
CA PRO A 498 6.97 11.75 2.23
C PRO A 498 6.49 10.95 1.02
N ARG A 499 7.42 10.41 0.23
CA ARG A 499 7.10 9.38 -0.73
C ARG A 499 6.68 8.11 0.02
N VAL A 500 5.47 7.62 -0.23
CA VAL A 500 4.92 6.46 0.45
C VAL A 500 4.72 5.27 -0.48
N THR A 501 4.60 4.10 0.10
CA THR A 501 4.36 2.84 -0.62
C THR A 501 2.88 2.55 -0.89
N LEU A 502 1.99 3.41 -0.43
CA LEU A 502 0.54 3.21 -0.39
C LEU A 502 -0.09 3.48 -1.76
N THR A 503 -0.88 2.55 -2.27
CA THR A 503 -1.21 2.55 -3.69
C THR A 503 -2.58 1.91 -3.99
N PRO A 504 -3.70 2.60 -3.65
CA PRO A 504 -5.01 2.16 -4.09
C PRO A 504 -5.10 2.15 -5.63
N SER A 505 -5.96 1.31 -6.17
CA SER A 505 -6.07 1.11 -7.61
C SER A 505 -7.52 1.01 -8.06
N ILE A 506 -7.86 1.71 -9.15
CA ILE A 506 -9.11 1.51 -9.88
C ILE A 506 -8.75 1.29 -11.35
N ALA A 507 -9.34 0.26 -11.98
CA ALA A 507 -9.26 0.05 -13.41
C ALA A 507 -10.64 0.28 -14.04
N MET A 508 -10.64 0.93 -15.21
CA MET A 508 -11.84 1.21 -16.02
C MET A 508 -11.76 0.45 -17.34
N LYS A 509 -12.87 -0.10 -17.77
CA LYS A 509 -12.99 -0.73 -19.07
C LYS A 509 -14.24 -0.22 -19.78
N GLU A 510 -14.09 0.22 -21.03
CA GLU A 510 -15.21 0.77 -21.82
C GLU A 510 -15.96 1.91 -21.09
N GLY A 511 -15.20 2.77 -20.38
CA GLY A 511 -15.75 3.91 -19.63
C GLY A 511 -16.49 3.56 -18.34
N LYS A 512 -16.41 2.31 -17.87
CA LYS A 512 -17.06 1.84 -16.63
C LYS A 512 -16.02 1.29 -15.65
N PRO A 513 -16.23 1.39 -14.34
CA PRO A 513 -15.39 0.70 -13.35
C PRO A 513 -15.34 -0.80 -13.65
N TYR A 514 -14.15 -1.35 -13.62
CA TYR A 514 -13.89 -2.76 -13.91
C TYR A 514 -13.34 -3.49 -12.69
N LEU A 515 -12.28 -2.93 -12.07
CA LEU A 515 -11.64 -3.46 -10.89
C LEU A 515 -11.34 -2.34 -9.89
N ALA A 516 -11.54 -2.59 -8.59
CA ALA A 516 -10.93 -1.87 -7.48
C ALA A 516 -10.06 -2.85 -6.71
N PHE A 517 -8.81 -2.48 -6.40
CA PHE A 517 -7.89 -3.42 -5.77
C PHE A 517 -6.79 -2.73 -5.00
N GLY A 518 -6.41 -3.32 -3.89
CA GLY A 518 -5.36 -2.85 -3.02
C GLY A 518 -4.66 -4.00 -2.30
N VAL A 519 -3.52 -3.71 -1.66
CA VAL A 519 -2.73 -4.70 -0.94
C VAL A 519 -1.94 -4.06 0.18
N GLN A 520 -1.70 -4.81 1.23
CA GLN A 520 -0.71 -4.53 2.26
C GLN A 520 0.70 -4.98 1.79
N GLY A 521 1.79 -4.39 2.33
CA GLY A 521 3.13 -4.94 2.15
C GLY A 521 4.25 -3.97 1.79
N GLY A 522 4.16 -2.69 2.13
CA GLY A 522 5.26 -1.75 1.91
C GLY A 522 5.72 -1.72 0.45
N ASP A 523 7.01 -1.88 0.19
CA ASP A 523 7.60 -1.83 -1.16
C ASP A 523 7.17 -3.00 -2.07
N THR A 524 6.52 -4.05 -1.54
CA THR A 524 5.98 -5.16 -2.36
C THR A 524 4.60 -4.85 -2.94
N GLN A 525 3.92 -3.77 -2.53
CA GLN A 525 2.54 -3.49 -2.90
C GLN A 525 2.34 -3.47 -4.42
N ASP A 526 3.02 -2.58 -5.15
CA ASP A 526 2.84 -2.51 -6.61
C ASP A 526 3.43 -3.72 -7.36
N GLN A 527 4.34 -4.47 -6.74
CA GLN A 527 4.79 -5.75 -7.29
C GLN A 527 3.67 -6.79 -7.29
N ASN A 528 2.94 -6.89 -6.17
CA ASN A 528 1.81 -7.81 -6.01
C ASN A 528 0.60 -7.36 -6.83
N LEU A 529 0.28 -6.06 -6.84
CA LEU A 529 -0.85 -5.52 -7.60
C LEU A 529 -0.65 -5.64 -9.11
N LEU A 530 0.59 -5.46 -9.59
CA LEU A 530 0.93 -5.70 -10.99
C LEU A 530 0.60 -7.13 -11.40
N GLN A 531 1.05 -8.11 -10.63
CA GLN A 531 0.84 -9.53 -10.93
C GLN A 531 -0.62 -9.93 -10.76
N PHE A 532 -1.32 -9.42 -9.73
CA PHE A 532 -2.77 -9.58 -9.59
C PHE A 532 -3.50 -9.10 -10.84
N PHE A 533 -3.20 -7.88 -11.31
CA PHE A 533 -3.83 -7.31 -12.49
C PHE A 533 -3.56 -8.14 -13.75
N LEU A 534 -2.31 -8.58 -13.95
CA LEU A 534 -1.95 -9.45 -15.08
C LEU A 534 -2.64 -10.82 -14.98
N ASN A 535 -2.80 -11.39 -13.79
CA ASN A 535 -3.50 -12.65 -13.58
C ASN A 535 -4.97 -12.56 -14.05
N VAL A 536 -5.63 -11.45 -13.73
CA VAL A 536 -7.01 -11.21 -14.18
C VAL A 536 -7.06 -10.94 -15.69
N VAL A 537 -6.22 -10.02 -16.19
CA VAL A 537 -6.36 -9.47 -17.55
C VAL A 537 -5.73 -10.38 -18.62
N GLU A 538 -4.55 -10.94 -18.37
CA GLU A 538 -3.83 -11.79 -19.33
C GLU A 538 -4.22 -13.26 -19.22
N PHE A 539 -4.46 -13.76 -18.02
CA PHE A 539 -4.71 -15.18 -17.77
C PHE A 539 -6.16 -15.52 -17.47
N GLY A 540 -7.03 -14.51 -17.30
CA GLY A 540 -8.46 -14.70 -17.12
C GLY A 540 -8.87 -15.31 -15.78
N MET A 541 -8.04 -15.15 -14.75
CA MET A 541 -8.37 -15.60 -13.40
C MET A 541 -9.51 -14.77 -12.83
N THR A 542 -10.36 -15.40 -12.02
CA THR A 542 -11.32 -14.68 -11.19
C THR A 542 -10.58 -13.84 -10.15
N VAL A 543 -11.27 -12.84 -9.54
CA VAL A 543 -10.64 -12.00 -8.52
C VAL A 543 -10.13 -12.80 -7.32
N GLN A 544 -10.86 -13.86 -6.91
CA GLN A 544 -10.41 -14.70 -5.79
C GLN A 544 -9.19 -15.55 -6.16
N GLU A 545 -9.19 -16.19 -7.34
CA GLU A 545 -8.01 -16.92 -7.84
C GLU A 545 -6.79 -16.01 -7.94
N ALA A 546 -6.97 -14.79 -8.47
CA ALA A 546 -5.89 -13.84 -8.65
C ALA A 546 -5.33 -13.31 -7.31
N THR A 547 -6.17 -13.17 -6.26
CA THR A 547 -5.70 -12.78 -4.92
C THR A 547 -4.88 -13.88 -4.23
N GLU A 548 -5.14 -15.13 -4.55
CA GLU A 548 -4.45 -16.29 -3.96
C GLU A 548 -3.28 -16.81 -4.81
N ALA A 549 -3.18 -16.36 -6.07
CA ALA A 549 -2.15 -16.80 -6.99
C ALA A 549 -0.75 -16.48 -6.47
N ALA A 550 0.16 -17.44 -6.65
CA ALA A 550 1.55 -17.26 -6.28
C ALA A 550 2.18 -16.12 -7.09
N ASN A 551 2.80 -15.19 -6.40
CA ASN A 551 3.52 -14.05 -6.97
C ASN A 551 5.01 -14.18 -6.71
N ILE A 552 5.76 -13.36 -7.43
CA ILE A 552 7.19 -13.15 -7.20
C ILE A 552 7.42 -11.78 -6.58
N ASN A 553 8.53 -11.60 -5.87
CA ASN A 553 8.96 -10.28 -5.44
C ASN A 553 10.43 -10.06 -5.74
N THR A 554 10.78 -8.85 -6.14
CA THR A 554 12.18 -8.41 -6.24
C THR A 554 12.59 -7.64 -4.99
N ASN A 555 13.82 -7.86 -4.55
CA ASN A 555 14.48 -7.04 -3.55
C ASN A 555 15.56 -6.13 -4.18
N GLN A 556 15.61 -6.03 -5.51
CA GLN A 556 16.52 -5.15 -6.24
C GLN A 556 15.95 -3.72 -6.32
N LEU A 557 15.68 -3.13 -5.17
CA LEU A 557 15.14 -1.77 -5.04
C LEU A 557 15.57 -1.16 -3.69
N TRP A 558 15.57 0.17 -3.58
CA TRP A 558 15.74 0.85 -2.32
C TRP A 558 14.48 0.73 -1.47
N LEU A 559 14.62 0.21 -0.26
CA LEU A 559 13.49 0.10 0.66
C LEU A 559 13.06 1.48 1.18
N SER A 560 11.77 1.75 1.09
CA SER A 560 11.15 2.97 1.61
C SER A 560 10.99 2.93 3.13
N LEU A 561 10.94 1.73 3.70
CA LEU A 561 10.66 1.47 5.11
C LEU A 561 11.73 0.52 5.69
N GLY A 562 11.95 0.61 7.01
CA GLY A 562 12.81 -0.33 7.74
C GLY A 562 14.18 0.24 8.12
N GLY A 563 14.30 0.61 9.38
CA GLY A 563 15.54 1.02 10.02
C GLY A 563 16.14 2.35 9.56
N SER A 564 16.97 2.90 10.41
CA SER A 564 17.70 4.15 10.13
C SER A 564 19.08 3.92 9.52
N ARG A 565 19.52 2.65 9.37
CA ARG A 565 20.82 2.30 8.79
C ARG A 565 20.72 2.21 7.28
N LEU A 566 21.75 2.76 6.60
CA LEU A 566 21.83 2.76 5.14
C LEU A 566 21.84 1.34 4.56
N GLU A 567 22.58 0.42 5.21
CA GLU A 567 22.75 -0.95 4.73
C GLU A 567 21.44 -1.74 4.67
N ASP A 568 20.53 -1.47 5.59
CA ASP A 568 19.23 -2.16 5.67
C ASP A 568 18.30 -1.78 4.51
N ARG A 569 18.60 -0.71 3.78
CA ARG A 569 17.75 -0.17 2.71
C ARG A 569 18.30 -0.38 1.31
N LYS A 570 19.54 -0.81 1.17
CA LYS A 570 20.18 -1.00 -0.13
C LYS A 570 19.52 -2.10 -0.96
N PRO A 571 19.47 -1.93 -2.27
CA PRO A 571 19.04 -2.99 -3.18
C PRO A 571 19.85 -4.28 -3.00
N LYS A 572 19.19 -5.42 -3.17
CA LYS A 572 19.82 -6.75 -3.25
C LYS A 572 19.81 -7.22 -4.71
N PRO A 573 20.87 -6.98 -5.48
CA PRO A 573 20.92 -7.27 -6.91
C PRO A 573 20.62 -8.73 -7.21
N GLY A 574 19.73 -8.97 -8.18
CA GLY A 574 19.38 -10.32 -8.64
C GLY A 574 18.61 -11.18 -7.65
N ASN A 575 18.21 -10.64 -6.48
CA ASN A 575 17.42 -11.41 -5.52
C ASN A 575 15.96 -11.51 -5.98
N LEU A 576 15.48 -12.74 -6.14
CA LEU A 576 14.14 -13.09 -6.56
C LEU A 576 13.48 -13.99 -5.51
N LEU A 577 12.44 -13.48 -4.87
CA LEU A 577 11.62 -14.24 -3.95
C LEU A 577 10.54 -15.00 -4.72
N LEU A 578 10.46 -16.30 -4.47
CA LEU A 578 9.53 -17.23 -5.10
C LEU A 578 8.69 -17.98 -4.05
N ASN A 579 7.49 -18.38 -4.46
CA ASN A 579 6.71 -19.34 -3.69
C ASN A 579 7.39 -20.72 -3.65
N ASN A 580 7.30 -21.41 -2.51
CA ASN A 580 7.86 -22.76 -2.31
C ASN A 580 7.33 -23.80 -3.31
N ASN A 581 6.17 -23.56 -3.93
CA ASN A 581 5.55 -24.48 -4.89
C ASN A 581 6.02 -24.28 -6.35
N VAL A 582 6.91 -23.32 -6.61
CA VAL A 582 7.47 -23.12 -7.95
C VAL A 582 8.23 -24.37 -8.39
N PRO A 583 7.94 -24.94 -9.59
CA PRO A 583 8.58 -26.19 -10.04
C PRO A 583 10.10 -26.09 -10.16
N ASP A 584 10.79 -27.19 -9.89
CA ASP A 584 12.28 -27.24 -9.89
C ASP A 584 12.89 -26.86 -11.24
N TRP A 585 12.24 -27.19 -12.34
CA TRP A 585 12.71 -26.79 -13.68
C TRP A 585 12.70 -25.28 -13.87
N VAL A 586 11.67 -24.56 -13.33
CA VAL A 586 11.61 -23.09 -13.34
C VAL A 586 12.74 -22.51 -12.48
N ARG A 587 12.96 -23.09 -11.28
CA ARG A 587 14.04 -22.65 -10.38
C ARG A 587 15.41 -22.83 -11.04
N LYS A 588 15.63 -23.96 -11.74
CA LYS A 588 16.87 -24.24 -12.46
C LYS A 588 17.11 -23.21 -13.56
N ASP A 589 16.09 -22.94 -14.38
CA ASP A 589 16.19 -21.95 -15.45
C ASP A 589 16.53 -20.55 -14.88
N LEU A 590 15.82 -20.11 -13.83
CA LEU A 590 16.06 -18.81 -13.22
C LEU A 590 17.48 -18.70 -12.61
N ARG A 591 17.99 -19.77 -11.96
CA ARG A 591 19.40 -19.80 -11.52
C ARG A 591 20.36 -19.71 -12.70
N GLY A 592 20.05 -20.38 -13.81
CA GLY A 592 20.83 -20.29 -15.06
C GLY A 592 20.85 -18.87 -15.65
N MET A 593 19.81 -18.08 -15.42
CA MET A 593 19.74 -16.66 -15.78
C MET A 593 20.46 -15.73 -14.79
N GLY A 594 21.08 -16.25 -13.73
CA GLY A 594 21.85 -15.48 -12.75
C GLY A 594 21.05 -14.89 -11.60
N TYR A 595 19.89 -15.47 -11.27
CA TYR A 595 19.12 -15.06 -10.09
C TYR A 595 19.61 -15.76 -8.82
N THR A 596 19.63 -15.00 -7.72
CA THR A 596 19.69 -15.53 -6.36
C THR A 596 18.28 -15.76 -5.86
N LEU A 597 17.87 -17.02 -5.71
CA LEU A 597 16.51 -17.38 -5.34
C LEU A 597 16.36 -17.46 -3.82
N SER A 598 15.29 -16.87 -3.32
CA SER A 598 14.77 -17.07 -1.97
C SER A 598 13.33 -17.60 -2.05
N PHE A 599 12.89 -18.29 -1.00
CA PHE A 599 11.61 -19.00 -1.03
C PHE A 599 10.80 -18.70 0.22
N GLU A 600 9.49 -18.58 0.03
CA GLU A 600 8.51 -18.42 1.08
C GLU A 600 7.27 -19.29 0.80
N GLU A 601 6.58 -19.69 1.84
CA GLU A 601 5.31 -20.40 1.72
C GLU A 601 4.24 -19.52 1.08
N ARG A 602 4.28 -18.20 1.35
CA ARG A 602 3.35 -17.21 0.82
C ARG A 602 4.12 -16.01 0.29
N THR A 603 3.97 -15.75 -1.00
CA THR A 603 4.64 -14.63 -1.69
C THR A 603 3.67 -13.57 -2.20
N ASN A 604 2.38 -13.91 -2.35
CA ASN A 604 1.32 -12.96 -2.62
C ASN A 604 1.02 -12.15 -1.36
N GLY A 605 0.91 -10.84 -1.48
CA GLY A 605 0.45 -9.97 -0.40
C GLY A 605 -1.04 -10.20 -0.07
N PRO A 606 -1.52 -9.68 1.08
CA PRO A 606 -2.93 -9.70 1.41
C PRO A 606 -3.72 -8.74 0.49
N ILE A 607 -3.98 -9.20 -0.73
CA ILE A 607 -4.71 -8.46 -1.76
C ILE A 607 -6.21 -8.58 -1.50
N ASN A 608 -6.90 -7.44 -1.57
CA ASN A 608 -8.36 -7.38 -1.60
C ASN A 608 -8.81 -6.68 -2.87
N ALA A 609 -9.85 -7.20 -3.51
CA ALA A 609 -10.29 -6.69 -4.80
C ALA A 609 -11.79 -6.85 -5.03
N ILE A 610 -12.35 -5.92 -5.80
CA ILE A 610 -13.74 -5.97 -6.28
C ILE A 610 -13.71 -5.92 -7.81
N PHE A 611 -14.45 -6.83 -8.45
CA PHE A 611 -14.73 -6.84 -9.88
C PHE A 611 -16.20 -6.51 -10.12
N LEU A 612 -16.47 -5.61 -11.07
CA LEU A 612 -17.82 -5.20 -11.44
C LEU A 612 -18.21 -5.89 -12.75
N ASP A 613 -19.09 -6.86 -12.64
CA ASP A 613 -19.60 -7.62 -13.79
C ASP A 613 -20.85 -6.93 -14.39
N TRP A 614 -20.61 -5.96 -15.24
CA TRP A 614 -21.67 -5.21 -15.92
C TRP A 614 -22.52 -6.06 -16.86
N LYS A 615 -22.00 -7.19 -17.31
CA LYS A 615 -22.72 -8.10 -18.20
C LYS A 615 -23.86 -8.80 -17.47
N HIS A 616 -23.63 -9.20 -16.23
CA HIS A 616 -24.59 -9.96 -15.42
C HIS A 616 -25.22 -9.11 -14.30
N GLY A 617 -24.79 -7.86 -14.11
CA GLY A 617 -25.29 -6.97 -13.07
C GLY A 617 -24.93 -7.43 -11.65
N SER A 618 -23.74 -8.00 -11.49
CA SER A 618 -23.24 -8.52 -10.22
C SER A 618 -21.90 -7.90 -9.84
N ILE A 619 -21.58 -7.95 -8.55
CA ILE A 619 -20.32 -7.48 -7.96
C ILE A 619 -19.63 -8.72 -7.39
N TRP A 620 -18.37 -8.93 -7.76
CA TRP A 620 -17.58 -10.06 -7.27
C TRP A 620 -16.47 -9.53 -6.36
N GLY A 621 -16.22 -10.23 -5.27
CA GLY A 621 -15.14 -9.89 -4.35
C GLY A 621 -14.13 -11.01 -4.22
N GLY A 622 -12.86 -10.64 -4.11
CA GLY A 622 -11.76 -11.49 -3.70
C GLY A 622 -11.12 -10.93 -2.43
N SER A 623 -11.02 -11.72 -1.38
CA SER A 623 -10.29 -11.35 -0.17
C SER A 623 -9.16 -12.34 0.10
N SER A 624 -7.99 -11.81 0.42
CA SER A 624 -6.81 -12.62 0.70
C SER A 624 -7.07 -13.66 1.80
N HIS A 625 -6.35 -14.78 1.70
CA HIS A 625 -6.26 -15.77 2.78
C HIS A 625 -5.11 -15.49 3.77
N HIS A 626 -4.41 -14.37 3.58
CA HIS A 626 -3.42 -13.87 4.55
C HIS A 626 -4.11 -13.13 5.69
N GLY A 627 -3.57 -13.28 6.89
CA GLY A 627 -4.08 -12.56 8.06
C GLY A 627 -5.56 -12.80 8.30
N GLU A 628 -6.28 -11.72 8.51
CA GLU A 628 -7.70 -11.72 8.87
C GLU A 628 -8.57 -11.00 7.82
N ASP A 629 -8.03 -10.79 6.60
CA ASP A 629 -8.77 -10.16 5.51
C ASP A 629 -10.15 -10.78 5.31
N TYR A 630 -11.17 -9.96 5.17
CA TYR A 630 -12.55 -10.41 5.07
C TYR A 630 -13.39 -9.52 4.17
N GLY A 631 -14.38 -10.14 3.53
CA GLY A 631 -15.33 -9.43 2.69
C GLY A 631 -16.75 -9.90 2.93
N ILE A 632 -17.70 -8.99 2.74
CA ILE A 632 -19.13 -9.19 2.81
C ILE A 632 -19.76 -8.57 1.57
N GLY A 633 -20.63 -9.32 0.90
CA GLY A 633 -21.40 -8.85 -0.25
C GLY A 633 -22.87 -9.20 -0.12
N TRP A 634 -23.76 -8.35 -0.70
CA TRP A 634 -25.21 -8.55 -0.67
C TRP A 634 -25.88 -8.24 -2.00
#